data_840a8c2fa1a669d947ad6092a389be10
#
_entry.id   840a8c2fa1a669d947ad6092a389be10
#
_cell.length_a   1.000
_cell.length_b   1.000
_cell.length_c   1.000
_cell.angle_alpha   90.00
_cell.angle_beta   90.00
_cell.angle_gamma   90.00
#
_symmetry.space_group_name_H-M   'P 1'
#
loop_
_entity.id
_entity.type
_entity.pdbx_description
1 polymer ?
#
loop_
_entity_poly.entity_id
_entity_poly.type
_entity_poly.pdbx_seq_one_letter_code
_entity_poly.pdbx_strand_id
1 'polypeptide(L)'
;MKKIISILTPTFNEEDNVQELYNRVKSVTSKILKYSFEHIFIDNHSQDSTVKKIKRIILKDKSVKLIVNSRNFGHFNSPFYGLMQTKANAAIQIASDLQTPPEVIKDLVLEWEKGFKTVLLVKSESKESSILFYFRALYYKFLSVSFSH
;
A
#
# COMPACT_ATOMS: atom_id res chain seq x y z
N MET A 1 -9.23 18.75 -17.13
CA MET A 1 -8.23 18.35 -16.11
C MET A 1 -8.02 16.83 -16.18
N LYS A 2 -6.79 16.35 -15.99
CA LYS A 2 -6.54 14.89 -15.88
C LYS A 2 -7.17 14.37 -14.59
N LYS A 3 -7.72 13.15 -14.62
CA LYS A 3 -8.13 12.45 -13.40
C LYS A 3 -6.93 12.20 -12.51
N ILE A 4 -7.13 12.21 -11.21
CA ILE A 4 -6.08 12.01 -10.20
C ILE A 4 -6.22 10.60 -9.63
N ILE A 5 -5.09 9.90 -9.48
CA ILE A 5 -4.99 8.63 -8.78
C ILE A 5 -4.06 8.83 -7.57
N SER A 6 -4.55 8.51 -6.37
CA SER A 6 -3.75 8.54 -5.15
C SER A 6 -3.10 7.18 -4.93
N ILE A 7 -1.78 7.18 -4.75
CA ILE A 7 -1.06 6.02 -4.21
C ILE A 7 -0.96 6.22 -2.71
N LEU A 8 -1.58 5.34 -1.93
CA LEU A 8 -1.53 5.39 -0.47
C LEU A 8 -0.55 4.35 0.06
N THR A 9 0.40 4.79 0.85
CA THR A 9 1.39 3.91 1.48
C THR A 9 1.34 4.06 3.00
N PRO A 10 0.76 3.08 3.72
CA PRO A 10 0.90 3.01 5.16
C PRO A 10 2.35 2.66 5.53
N THR A 11 2.88 3.36 6.54
CA THR A 11 4.25 3.17 7.04
C THR A 11 4.28 3.06 8.55
N PHE A 12 5.15 2.20 9.06
CA PHE A 12 5.49 2.12 10.49
C PHE A 12 6.89 1.52 10.67
N ASN A 13 7.89 2.32 11.03
CA ASN A 13 9.30 1.93 11.14
C ASN A 13 9.84 1.30 9.84
N GLU A 14 9.77 2.06 8.76
CA GLU A 14 10.14 1.63 7.41
C GLU A 14 11.26 2.50 6.81
N GLU A 15 12.15 2.99 7.67
CA GLU A 15 13.21 3.92 7.22
C GLU A 15 14.07 3.36 6.09
N ASP A 16 14.26 2.05 6.00
CA ASP A 16 15.08 1.43 4.96
C ASP A 16 14.35 1.29 3.62
N ASN A 17 13.03 1.22 3.65
CA ASN A 17 12.22 0.91 2.46
C ASN A 17 11.60 2.15 1.79
N VAL A 18 11.31 3.23 2.54
CA VAL A 18 10.52 4.36 2.02
C VAL A 18 11.14 5.06 0.82
N GLN A 19 12.48 5.15 0.74
CA GLN A 19 13.13 5.79 -0.39
C GLN A 19 13.06 4.93 -1.65
N GLU A 20 13.30 3.62 -1.52
CA GLU A 20 13.22 2.69 -2.64
C GLU A 20 11.78 2.59 -3.16
N LEU A 21 10.82 2.43 -2.26
CA LEU A 21 9.41 2.41 -2.62
C LEU A 21 9.00 3.66 -3.40
N TYR A 22 9.34 4.85 -2.89
CA TYR A 22 9.06 6.10 -3.60
C TYR A 22 9.64 6.10 -5.01
N ASN A 23 10.91 5.71 -5.17
CA ASN A 23 11.58 5.70 -6.47
C ASN A 23 10.87 4.75 -7.45
N ARG A 24 10.48 3.56 -7.01
CA ARG A 24 9.76 2.56 -7.82
C ARG A 24 8.36 3.05 -8.19
N VAL A 25 7.59 3.54 -7.22
CA VAL A 25 6.26 4.14 -7.48
C VAL A 25 6.38 5.28 -8.50
N LYS A 26 7.34 6.18 -8.32
CA LYS A 26 7.57 7.31 -9.26
C LYS A 26 7.95 6.82 -10.66
N SER A 27 8.82 5.81 -10.75
CA SER A 27 9.21 5.20 -12.03
C SER A 27 8.03 4.63 -12.80
N VAL A 28 7.09 3.97 -12.10
CA VAL A 28 5.88 3.39 -12.73
C VAL A 28 4.89 4.48 -13.13
N THR A 29 4.54 5.37 -12.18
CA THR A 29 3.51 6.37 -12.39
C THR A 29 3.89 7.42 -13.44
N SER A 30 5.18 7.76 -13.56
CA SER A 30 5.68 8.69 -14.59
C SER A 30 5.47 8.19 -16.03
N LYS A 31 5.32 6.88 -16.23
CA LYS A 31 5.06 6.26 -17.53
C LYS A 31 3.57 6.24 -17.91
N ILE A 32 2.67 6.49 -16.96
CA ILE A 32 1.21 6.48 -17.15
C ILE A 32 0.73 7.92 -17.39
N LEU A 33 0.97 8.46 -18.58
CA LEU A 33 0.74 9.87 -18.91
C LEU A 33 -0.73 10.32 -18.93
N LYS A 34 -1.67 9.38 -18.93
CA LYS A 34 -3.12 9.63 -18.99
C LYS A 34 -3.68 10.26 -17.72
N TYR A 35 -3.06 9.99 -16.58
CA TYR A 35 -3.48 10.42 -15.25
C TYR A 35 -2.45 11.31 -14.56
N SER A 36 -2.90 12.06 -13.56
CA SER A 36 -2.03 12.68 -12.57
C SER A 36 -1.96 11.78 -11.35
N PHE A 37 -0.79 11.69 -10.72
CA PHE A 37 -0.59 10.87 -9.52
C PHE A 37 -0.17 11.74 -8.35
N GLU A 38 -0.69 11.42 -7.18
CA GLU A 38 -0.15 11.85 -5.89
C GLU A 38 0.25 10.63 -5.08
N HIS A 39 1.30 10.74 -4.26
CA HIS A 39 1.75 9.68 -3.37
C HIS A 39 1.57 10.14 -1.93
N ILE A 40 0.67 9.50 -1.19
CA ILE A 40 0.35 9.82 0.18
C ILE A 40 0.94 8.75 1.10
N PHE A 41 1.94 9.13 1.88
CA PHE A 41 2.40 8.31 2.99
C PHE A 41 1.52 8.59 4.21
N ILE A 42 1.06 7.53 4.89
CA ILE A 42 0.42 7.64 6.19
C ILE A 42 1.27 6.92 7.23
N ASP A 43 1.97 7.71 8.03
CA ASP A 43 2.86 7.22 9.07
C ASP A 43 2.09 6.92 10.35
N ASN A 44 2.19 5.69 10.81
CA ASN A 44 1.48 5.19 11.98
C ASN A 44 2.28 5.38 13.27
N HIS A 45 2.90 6.56 13.44
CA HIS A 45 3.71 6.95 14.60
C HIS A 45 5.06 6.22 14.67
N SER A 46 5.81 6.25 13.57
CA SER A 46 7.18 5.70 13.51
C SER A 46 8.12 6.33 14.52
N GLN A 47 9.00 5.52 15.11
CA GLN A 47 10.00 5.94 16.09
C GLN A 47 11.41 6.06 15.49
N ASP A 48 11.59 5.58 14.26
CA ASP A 48 12.83 5.63 13.48
C ASP A 48 12.92 6.90 12.58
N SER A 49 13.78 6.87 11.57
CA SER A 49 13.93 7.97 10.62
C SER A 49 12.91 7.99 9.47
N THR A 50 11.87 7.16 9.48
CA THR A 50 10.85 7.06 8.42
C THR A 50 10.28 8.43 8.05
N VAL A 51 9.70 9.13 9.03
CA VAL A 51 9.09 10.46 8.83
C VAL A 51 10.11 11.47 8.29
N LYS A 52 11.34 11.45 8.80
CA LYS A 52 12.41 12.34 8.35
C LYS A 52 12.79 12.10 6.88
N LYS A 53 12.88 10.83 6.48
CA LYS A 53 13.17 10.45 5.09
C LYS A 53 12.04 10.88 4.15
N ILE A 54 10.77 10.64 4.52
CA ILE A 54 9.60 11.07 3.72
C ILE A 54 9.56 12.60 3.58
N LYS A 55 9.82 13.37 4.64
CA LYS A 55 9.87 14.84 4.57
C LYS A 55 10.94 15.32 3.57
N ARG A 56 12.09 14.64 3.46
CA ARG A 56 13.11 14.95 2.44
C ARG A 56 12.64 14.68 1.02
N ILE A 57 11.81 13.64 0.80
CA ILE A 57 11.20 13.37 -0.49
C ILE A 57 10.23 14.50 -0.87
N ILE A 58 9.39 14.96 0.05
CA ILE A 58 8.41 16.05 -0.16
C ILE A 58 9.09 17.37 -0.56
N LEU A 59 10.27 17.64 -0.05
CA LEU A 59 11.03 18.84 -0.43
C LEU A 59 11.38 18.83 -1.93
N LYS A 60 11.61 17.65 -2.51
CA LYS A 60 11.99 17.45 -3.91
C LYS A 60 10.79 17.20 -4.84
N ASP A 61 9.72 16.60 -4.32
CA ASP A 61 8.54 16.24 -5.09
C ASP A 61 7.24 16.67 -4.37
N LYS A 62 6.61 17.71 -4.91
CA LYS A 62 5.37 18.28 -4.34
C LYS A 62 4.12 17.42 -4.57
N SER A 63 4.22 16.36 -5.38
CA SER A 63 3.14 15.38 -5.53
C SER A 63 3.09 14.37 -4.38
N VAL A 64 4.11 14.36 -3.51
CA VAL A 64 4.17 13.51 -2.32
C VAL A 64 3.59 14.25 -1.12
N LYS A 65 2.77 13.56 -0.35
CA LYS A 65 2.13 14.05 0.88
C LYS A 65 2.44 13.11 2.03
N LEU A 66 2.35 13.62 3.25
CA LEU A 66 2.57 12.85 4.47
C LEU A 66 1.48 13.18 5.48
N ILE A 67 0.86 12.15 6.00
CA ILE A 67 0.00 12.19 7.18
C ILE A 67 0.77 11.49 8.29
N VAL A 68 0.91 12.13 9.45
CA VAL A 68 1.55 11.52 10.63
C VAL A 68 0.50 11.36 11.71
N ASN A 69 0.27 10.13 12.10
CA ASN A 69 -0.66 9.82 13.19
C ASN A 69 -0.06 10.20 14.54
N SER A 70 -0.89 10.67 15.47
CA SER A 70 -0.47 11.03 16.83
C SER A 70 -0.06 9.83 17.69
N ARG A 71 -0.50 8.64 17.31
CA ARG A 71 -0.14 7.34 17.94
C ARG A 71 -0.31 6.22 16.90
N ASN A 72 0.14 5.02 17.23
CA ASN A 72 -0.15 3.84 16.43
C ASN A 72 -1.62 3.43 16.59
N PHE A 73 -2.39 3.48 15.49
CA PHE A 73 -3.80 3.08 15.42
C PHE A 73 -4.00 1.68 14.83
N GLY A 74 -2.91 0.93 14.61
CA GLY A 74 -2.93 -0.40 14.02
C GLY A 74 -2.94 -0.37 12.48
N HIS A 75 -2.77 -1.56 11.92
CA HIS A 75 -2.56 -1.73 10.48
C HIS A 75 -3.84 -1.66 9.63
N PHE A 76 -5.02 -1.63 10.25
CA PHE A 76 -6.30 -1.43 9.55
C PHE A 76 -6.78 0.01 9.61
N ASN A 77 -6.82 0.60 10.82
CA ASN A 77 -7.42 1.92 11.00
C ASN A 77 -6.59 3.04 10.34
N SER A 78 -5.26 2.95 10.44
CA SER A 78 -4.37 3.95 9.86
C SER A 78 -4.51 4.04 8.33
N PRO A 79 -4.37 2.96 7.54
CA PRO A 79 -4.60 3.02 6.10
C PRO A 79 -6.02 3.43 5.72
N PHE A 80 -7.03 2.96 6.44
CA PHE A 80 -8.42 3.34 6.18
C PHE A 80 -8.63 4.85 6.35
N TYR A 81 -8.09 5.43 7.42
CA TYR A 81 -8.12 6.89 7.60
C TYR A 81 -7.42 7.60 6.43
N GLY A 82 -6.25 7.10 6.01
CA GLY A 82 -5.53 7.63 4.85
C GLY A 82 -6.36 7.63 3.57
N LEU A 83 -7.09 6.53 3.30
CA LEU A 83 -8.01 6.44 2.16
C LEU A 83 -9.11 7.50 2.23
N MET A 84 -9.70 7.74 3.40
CA MET A 84 -10.73 8.76 3.61
C MET A 84 -10.22 10.20 3.40
N GLN A 85 -8.91 10.43 3.47
CA GLN A 85 -8.31 11.75 3.20
C GLN A 85 -8.07 12.00 1.70
N THR A 86 -8.18 10.97 0.84
CA THR A 86 -7.98 11.14 -0.61
C THR A 86 -9.19 11.83 -1.25
N LYS A 87 -8.92 12.75 -2.18
CA LYS A 87 -9.94 13.39 -3.03
C LYS A 87 -9.77 13.00 -4.49
N ALA A 88 -9.09 11.90 -4.73
CA ALA A 88 -8.77 11.40 -6.07
C ALA A 88 -9.95 10.64 -6.68
N ASN A 89 -9.85 10.39 -7.99
CA ASN A 89 -10.83 9.58 -8.73
C ASN A 89 -10.67 8.09 -8.47
N ALA A 90 -9.47 7.66 -8.08
CA ALA A 90 -9.16 6.31 -7.62
C ALA A 90 -8.03 6.36 -6.59
N ALA A 91 -7.97 5.36 -5.71
CA ALA A 91 -6.88 5.18 -4.76
C ALA A 91 -6.33 3.76 -4.87
N ILE A 92 -5.00 3.64 -4.82
CA ILE A 92 -4.27 2.37 -4.83
C ILE A 92 -3.45 2.31 -3.56
N GLN A 93 -3.65 1.27 -2.75
CA GLN A 93 -2.84 1.05 -1.55
C GLN A 93 -1.68 0.12 -1.89
N ILE A 94 -0.46 0.57 -1.58
CA ILE A 94 0.79 -0.20 -1.71
C ILE A 94 1.48 -0.19 -0.36
N ALA A 95 1.77 -1.38 0.19
CA ALA A 95 2.49 -1.51 1.45
C ALA A 95 3.96 -1.05 1.33
N SER A 96 4.51 -0.56 2.43
CA SER A 96 5.88 -0.03 2.46
C SER A 96 6.98 -1.10 2.52
N ASP A 97 6.63 -2.33 2.87
CA ASP A 97 7.54 -3.46 3.04
C ASP A 97 8.06 -4.09 1.74
N LEU A 98 7.68 -3.55 0.58
CA LEU A 98 8.04 -4.02 -0.76
C LEU A 98 7.64 -5.47 -1.09
N GLN A 99 6.82 -6.14 -0.25
CA GLN A 99 6.29 -7.48 -0.55
C GLN A 99 5.37 -7.47 -1.77
N THR A 100 4.66 -6.35 -1.98
CA THR A 100 3.91 -6.11 -3.20
C THR A 100 4.73 -5.18 -4.09
N PRO A 101 5.18 -5.63 -5.27
CA PRO A 101 5.99 -4.80 -6.15
C PRO A 101 5.16 -3.61 -6.68
N PRO A 102 5.65 -2.36 -6.59
CA PRO A 102 4.92 -1.19 -7.09
C PRO A 102 4.57 -1.24 -8.58
N GLU A 103 5.23 -2.10 -9.35
CA GLU A 103 4.99 -2.32 -10.77
C GLU A 103 3.57 -2.78 -11.09
N VAL A 104 2.87 -3.40 -10.13
CA VAL A 104 1.46 -3.81 -10.25
C VAL A 104 0.50 -2.62 -10.40
N ILE A 105 0.92 -1.40 -10.06
CA ILE A 105 0.11 -0.18 -10.22
C ILE A 105 -0.42 -0.08 -11.65
N LYS A 106 0.39 -0.44 -12.65
CA LYS A 106 -0.03 -0.41 -14.05
C LYS A 106 -1.23 -1.33 -14.29
N ASP A 107 -1.17 -2.54 -13.78
CA ASP A 107 -2.23 -3.54 -13.99
C ASP A 107 -3.52 -3.15 -13.24
N LEU A 108 -3.38 -2.63 -12.01
CA LEU A 108 -4.51 -2.10 -11.25
C LEU A 108 -5.22 -0.95 -11.98
N VAL A 109 -4.45 -0.05 -12.59
CA VAL A 109 -5.01 1.06 -13.39
C VAL A 109 -5.73 0.53 -14.62
N LEU A 110 -5.19 -0.48 -15.32
CA LEU A 110 -5.83 -1.10 -16.48
C LEU A 110 -7.17 -1.77 -16.11
N GLU A 111 -7.23 -2.48 -14.98
CA GLU A 111 -8.49 -3.09 -14.52
C GLU A 111 -9.52 -2.02 -14.12
N TRP A 112 -9.09 -0.95 -13.45
CA TRP A 112 -9.96 0.18 -13.15
C TRP A 112 -10.52 0.85 -14.42
N GLU A 113 -9.72 0.96 -15.49
CA GLU A 113 -10.16 1.50 -16.79
C GLU A 113 -11.25 0.65 -17.46
N LYS A 114 -11.30 -0.65 -17.18
CA LYS A 114 -12.37 -1.57 -17.63
C LYS A 114 -13.69 -1.33 -16.89
N GLY A 115 -13.71 -0.45 -15.87
CA GLY A 115 -14.91 -0.09 -15.10
C GLY A 115 -15.03 -0.77 -13.75
N PHE A 116 -14.07 -1.61 -13.34
CA PHE A 116 -14.10 -2.22 -12.02
C PHE A 116 -13.89 -1.15 -10.93
N LYS A 117 -14.81 -1.11 -9.97
CA LYS A 117 -14.75 -0.15 -8.85
C LYS A 117 -13.79 -0.58 -7.74
N THR A 118 -13.57 -1.88 -7.60
CA THR A 118 -12.66 -2.48 -6.62
C THR A 118 -11.83 -3.53 -7.32
N VAL A 119 -10.51 -3.43 -7.21
CA VAL A 119 -9.55 -4.39 -7.76
C VAL A 119 -8.67 -4.87 -6.63
N LEU A 120 -8.59 -6.18 -6.45
CA LEU A 120 -7.79 -6.80 -5.40
C LEU A 120 -6.66 -7.62 -6.02
N LEU A 121 -5.46 -7.46 -5.45
CA LEU A 121 -4.32 -8.32 -5.76
C LEU A 121 -4.44 -9.61 -4.97
N VAL A 122 -4.51 -10.73 -5.67
CA VAL A 122 -4.50 -12.06 -5.05
C VAL A 122 -3.14 -12.69 -5.31
N LYS A 123 -2.47 -13.13 -4.23
CA LYS A 123 -1.21 -13.85 -4.34
C LYS A 123 -1.51 -15.25 -4.87
N SER A 124 -1.10 -15.54 -6.12
CA SER A 124 -1.38 -16.81 -6.80
C SER A 124 -0.54 -17.97 -6.27
N GLU A 125 0.66 -17.70 -5.74
CA GLU A 125 1.56 -18.72 -5.21
C GLU A 125 2.14 -18.28 -3.87
N SER A 126 2.09 -19.17 -2.88
CA SER A 126 2.83 -19.06 -1.63
C SER A 126 4.10 -19.92 -1.77
N LYS A 127 5.29 -19.31 -1.59
CA LYS A 127 6.57 -20.08 -1.49
C LYS A 127 6.69 -20.81 -0.14
N GLU A 128 5.59 -21.08 0.54
CA GLU A 128 5.62 -21.87 1.75
C GLU A 128 5.99 -23.32 1.42
N SER A 129 6.81 -23.93 2.28
CA SER A 129 7.08 -25.36 2.17
C SER A 129 5.75 -26.12 2.28
N SER A 130 5.57 -27.18 1.49
CA SER A 130 4.36 -28.02 1.50
C SER A 130 4.01 -28.53 2.91
N ILE A 131 5.00 -28.69 3.78
CA ILE A 131 4.85 -29.11 5.18
C ILE A 131 4.15 -28.01 6.01
N LEU A 132 4.61 -26.75 5.91
CA LEU A 132 3.99 -25.63 6.63
C LEU A 132 2.56 -25.35 6.14
N PHE A 133 2.33 -25.47 4.84
CA PHE A 133 0.98 -25.36 4.26
C PHE A 133 0.04 -26.42 4.85
N TYR A 134 0.49 -27.69 4.96
CA TYR A 134 -0.31 -28.77 5.54
C TYR A 134 -0.64 -28.53 7.02
N PHE A 135 0.33 -28.11 7.84
CA PHE A 135 0.09 -27.77 9.24
C PHE A 135 -0.86 -26.60 9.41
N ARG A 136 -0.74 -25.57 8.58
CA ARG A 136 -1.64 -24.43 8.59
C ARG A 136 -3.08 -24.83 8.18
N ALA A 137 -3.23 -25.65 7.15
CA ALA A 137 -4.53 -26.15 6.72
C ALA A 137 -5.19 -27.00 7.82
N LEU A 138 -4.42 -27.85 8.50
CA LEU A 138 -4.89 -28.67 9.61
C LEU A 138 -5.32 -27.78 10.81
N TYR A 139 -4.55 -26.75 11.13
CA TYR A 139 -4.86 -25.78 12.19
C TYR A 139 -6.19 -25.06 11.90
N TYR A 140 -6.38 -24.53 10.71
CA TYR A 140 -7.64 -23.84 10.36
C TYR A 140 -8.83 -24.80 10.31
N LYS A 141 -8.64 -26.05 9.87
CA LYS A 141 -9.69 -27.07 9.92
C LYS A 141 -10.07 -27.40 11.35
N PHE A 142 -9.12 -27.48 12.27
CA PHE A 142 -9.38 -27.69 13.71
C PHE A 142 -10.15 -26.50 14.30
N LEU A 143 -9.75 -25.25 14.01
CA LEU A 143 -10.47 -24.06 14.46
C LEU A 143 -11.90 -24.01 13.93
N SER A 144 -12.12 -24.33 12.65
CA SER A 144 -13.47 -24.30 12.06
C SER A 144 -14.43 -25.31 12.72
N VAL A 145 -13.91 -26.44 13.18
CA VAL A 145 -14.70 -27.45 13.91
C VAL A 145 -14.96 -27.00 15.35
N SER A 146 -14.01 -26.30 16.00
CA SER A 146 -14.13 -25.87 17.38
C SER A 146 -15.05 -24.66 17.60
N PHE A 147 -15.33 -23.87 16.55
CA PHE A 147 -16.20 -22.69 16.60
C PHE A 147 -17.56 -22.88 15.91
N SER A 148 -17.92 -24.11 15.53
CA SER A 148 -19.23 -24.46 14.96
C SER A 148 -20.25 -24.83 16.05
N HIS A 149 -20.34 -24.01 17.11
CA HIS A 149 -21.43 -24.11 18.11
C HIS A 149 -21.98 -22.73 18.37
#